data_b026eacf05d108f09df190f0b6ef3690
#
_entry.id   b026eacf05d108f09df190f0b6ef3690
#
_cell.length_a   1.000
_cell.length_b   1.000
_cell.length_c   1.000
_cell.angle_alpha   90.00
_cell.angle_beta   90.00
_cell.angle_gamma   90.00
#
_symmetry.space_group_name_H-M   'P 1'
#
loop_
_entity.id
_entity.type
_entity.pdbx_description
1 polymer ?
#
loop_
_entity_poly.entity_id
_entity_poly.type
_entity_poly.pdbx_seq_one_letter_code
_entity_poly.pdbx_strand_id
1 'polypeptide(L)'
;MKRKIVRIGFCMFLTALLLFCYGRYQTLHKPVFAFGQENKCIYLTFDDGPSDSTTPYILDVLREEGVHATFFIIGRQAELRPAIIERIYQSGHALVIHSYSHEYAEIYASPAALLEDIKKCSAVLESILGLETDLYRFPGGSYSLRQELVDCVKKAGYRYVDWNASCRDAEIPGASPDELFRAARDTPADRSRIVLLLHDGAHRQNTVAALKKIIRYYKEQGYEFRTL
;
A
#
# COMPACT_ATOMS: atom_id res chain seq x y z
N MET A 1 76.49 8.14 -7.83
CA MET A 1 75.15 8.59 -8.27
C MET A 1 74.20 7.44 -8.69
N LYS A 2 74.63 6.44 -9.44
CA LYS A 2 73.75 5.36 -9.95
C LYS A 2 73.03 4.50 -8.87
N ARG A 3 73.64 4.24 -7.69
CA ARG A 3 73.06 3.42 -6.60
C ARG A 3 71.90 4.10 -5.82
N LYS A 4 71.86 5.44 -5.79
CA LYS A 4 70.76 6.18 -5.11
C LYS A 4 69.50 6.22 -5.96
N ILE A 5 69.62 6.33 -7.29
CA ILE A 5 68.50 6.38 -8.24
C ILE A 5 67.78 5.03 -8.28
N VAL A 6 68.49 3.90 -8.23
CA VAL A 6 67.88 2.55 -8.21
C VAL A 6 67.10 2.30 -6.94
N ARG A 7 67.58 2.81 -5.76
CA ARG A 7 66.85 2.67 -4.48
C ARG A 7 65.55 3.49 -4.45
N ILE A 8 65.56 4.70 -5.01
CA ILE A 8 64.34 5.55 -5.08
C ILE A 8 63.29 4.93 -6.03
N GLY A 9 63.72 4.43 -7.19
CA GLY A 9 62.78 3.75 -8.12
C GLY A 9 62.17 2.48 -7.55
N PHE A 10 62.95 1.69 -6.78
CA PHE A 10 62.44 0.49 -6.12
C PHE A 10 61.45 0.80 -4.98
N CYS A 11 61.70 1.85 -4.18
CA CYS A 11 60.76 2.29 -3.17
C CYS A 11 59.45 2.81 -3.75
N MET A 12 59.49 3.59 -4.86
CA MET A 12 58.28 4.07 -5.53
C MET A 12 57.48 2.94 -6.15
N PHE A 13 58.15 1.92 -6.72
CA PHE A 13 57.47 0.74 -7.27
C PHE A 13 56.77 -0.08 -6.16
N LEU A 14 57.43 -0.25 -5.01
CA LEU A 14 56.88 -0.97 -3.86
C LEU A 14 55.65 -0.26 -3.26
N THR A 15 55.70 1.08 -3.15
CA THR A 15 54.56 1.86 -2.67
C THR A 15 53.38 1.83 -3.67
N ALA A 16 53.62 1.89 -4.98
CA ALA A 16 52.60 1.77 -6.00
C ALA A 16 51.93 0.36 -6.00
N LEU A 17 52.74 -0.70 -5.80
CA LEU A 17 52.25 -2.07 -5.67
C LEU A 17 51.43 -2.26 -4.41
N LEU A 18 51.85 -1.70 -3.27
CA LEU A 18 51.09 -1.75 -2.03
C LEU A 18 49.74 -1.00 -2.12
N LEU A 19 49.72 0.17 -2.77
CA LEU A 19 48.51 0.92 -3.00
C LEU A 19 47.55 0.17 -3.95
N PHE A 20 48.10 -0.46 -5.01
CA PHE A 20 47.29 -1.30 -5.91
C PHE A 20 46.74 -2.55 -5.20
N CYS A 21 47.55 -3.23 -4.41
CA CYS A 21 47.10 -4.38 -3.59
C CYS A 21 46.09 -3.96 -2.53
N TYR A 22 46.25 -2.80 -1.88
CA TYR A 22 45.30 -2.25 -0.92
C TYR A 22 43.99 -1.88 -1.61
N GLY A 23 44.04 -1.24 -2.78
CA GLY A 23 42.84 -0.96 -3.60
C GLY A 23 42.09 -2.22 -4.00
N ARG A 24 42.80 -3.28 -4.43
CA ARG A 24 42.19 -4.58 -4.73
C ARG A 24 41.68 -5.31 -3.49
N TYR A 25 42.38 -5.19 -2.36
CA TYR A 25 41.90 -5.72 -1.08
C TYR A 25 40.60 -5.05 -0.65
N GLN A 26 40.46 -3.73 -0.76
CA GLN A 26 39.23 -2.98 -0.49
C GLN A 26 38.08 -3.35 -1.44
N THR A 27 38.36 -3.68 -2.73
CA THR A 27 37.35 -4.13 -3.68
C THR A 27 36.92 -5.59 -3.46
N LEU A 28 37.80 -6.45 -2.98
CA LEU A 28 37.52 -7.86 -2.69
C LEU A 28 36.88 -8.08 -1.32
N HIS A 29 37.06 -7.12 -0.40
CA HIS A 29 36.54 -7.15 0.99
C HIS A 29 35.45 -6.10 1.20
N LYS A 30 34.78 -5.65 0.15
CA LYS A 30 33.45 -5.07 0.36
C LYS A 30 32.62 -6.13 1.08
N PRO A 31 32.10 -5.85 2.29
CA PRO A 31 31.27 -6.84 2.95
C PRO A 31 30.11 -7.17 2.01
N VAL A 32 30.04 -8.43 1.57
CA VAL A 32 28.93 -9.00 0.78
C VAL A 32 27.69 -9.16 1.69
N PHE A 33 27.58 -8.35 2.72
CA PHE A 33 26.45 -8.27 3.65
C PHE A 33 25.76 -6.91 3.53
N ALA A 34 25.36 -6.56 2.33
CA ALA A 34 24.03 -6.05 2.17
C ALA A 34 23.15 -7.27 1.83
N PHE A 35 22.84 -8.14 2.77
CA PHE A 35 21.50 -8.69 2.82
C PHE A 35 20.63 -7.46 2.74
N GLY A 36 19.99 -7.23 1.60
CA GLY A 36 18.99 -6.21 1.46
C GLY A 36 18.02 -6.46 2.60
N GLN A 37 18.00 -5.60 3.61
CA GLN A 37 16.83 -5.49 4.44
C GLN A 37 15.74 -5.29 3.40
N GLU A 38 14.83 -6.25 3.30
CA GLU A 38 13.62 -6.01 2.51
C GLU A 38 13.10 -4.68 3.02
N ASN A 39 13.10 -3.67 2.16
CA ASN A 39 12.70 -2.33 2.56
C ASN A 39 11.32 -2.45 3.16
N LYS A 40 11.18 -2.07 4.43
CA LYS A 40 9.88 -2.07 5.10
C LYS A 40 8.92 -1.32 4.21
N CYS A 41 7.79 -1.92 3.87
CA CYS A 41 6.79 -1.28 3.04
C CYS A 41 5.43 -1.22 3.72
N ILE A 42 4.70 -0.16 3.41
CA ILE A 42 3.33 0.04 3.86
C ILE A 42 2.43 0.36 2.67
N TYR A 43 1.28 -0.27 2.64
CA TYR A 43 0.17 -0.02 1.74
C TYR A 43 -0.94 0.64 2.54
N LEU A 44 -1.19 1.93 2.30
CA LEU A 44 -2.39 2.59 2.81
C LEU A 44 -3.56 2.13 1.95
N THR A 45 -4.57 1.56 2.58
CA THR A 45 -5.76 1.06 1.86
C THR A 45 -7.02 1.68 2.46
N PHE A 46 -7.89 2.19 1.57
CA PHE A 46 -9.14 2.83 1.92
C PHE A 46 -10.31 2.06 1.33
N ASP A 47 -11.24 1.65 2.17
CA ASP A 47 -12.44 0.91 1.77
C ASP A 47 -13.68 1.82 1.83
N ASP A 48 -14.77 1.43 1.16
CA ASP A 48 -16.11 2.01 1.17
C ASP A 48 -16.32 3.33 0.40
N GLY A 49 -15.28 3.87 -0.21
CA GLY A 49 -15.39 5.07 -1.04
C GLY A 49 -15.92 4.84 -2.47
N PRO A 50 -16.04 5.91 -3.24
CA PRO A 50 -15.77 7.30 -2.90
C PRO A 50 -16.92 7.99 -2.13
N SER A 51 -16.59 9.01 -1.33
CA SER A 51 -17.57 9.88 -0.70
C SER A 51 -17.22 11.36 -0.88
N ASP A 52 -18.23 12.23 -0.94
CA ASP A 52 -18.02 13.69 -1.04
C ASP A 52 -17.42 14.27 0.24
N SER A 53 -17.74 13.67 1.39
CA SER A 53 -17.37 14.19 2.70
C SER A 53 -15.99 13.74 3.20
N THR A 54 -15.36 12.73 2.57
CA THR A 54 -14.11 12.15 3.09
C THR A 54 -13.04 11.99 2.00
N THR A 55 -13.34 11.33 0.89
CA THR A 55 -12.36 10.99 -0.15
C THR A 55 -11.56 12.20 -0.66
N PRO A 56 -12.17 13.38 -0.98
CA PRO A 56 -11.41 14.54 -1.45
C PRO A 56 -10.37 15.04 -0.45
N TYR A 57 -10.68 15.00 0.84
CA TYR A 57 -9.77 15.44 1.91
C TYR A 57 -8.63 14.45 2.14
N ILE A 58 -8.89 13.14 2.01
CA ILE A 58 -7.85 12.10 2.01
C ILE A 58 -6.86 12.36 0.87
N LEU A 59 -7.35 12.62 -0.35
CA LEU A 59 -6.52 12.91 -1.51
C LEU A 59 -5.65 14.16 -1.30
N ASP A 60 -6.18 15.18 -0.64
CA ASP A 60 -5.39 16.37 -0.31
C ASP A 60 -4.25 16.05 0.66
N VAL A 61 -4.51 15.26 1.72
CA VAL A 61 -3.47 14.83 2.67
C VAL A 61 -2.41 13.95 1.99
N LEU A 62 -2.82 12.99 1.14
CA LEU A 62 -1.90 12.13 0.41
C LEU A 62 -0.98 12.93 -0.53
N ARG A 63 -1.55 13.92 -1.23
CA ARG A 63 -0.80 14.84 -2.09
C ARG A 63 0.19 15.68 -1.28
N GLU A 64 -0.25 16.28 -0.16
CA GLU A 64 0.63 17.08 0.72
C GLU A 64 1.80 16.27 1.26
N GLU A 65 1.54 15.02 1.62
CA GLU A 65 2.57 14.12 2.14
C GLU A 65 3.35 13.39 1.03
N GLY A 66 2.99 13.54 -0.25
CA GLY A 66 3.71 12.94 -1.38
C GLY A 66 3.72 11.41 -1.35
N VAL A 67 2.59 10.79 -1.00
CA VAL A 67 2.43 9.33 -0.93
C VAL A 67 1.23 8.86 -1.74
N HIS A 68 1.30 7.61 -2.23
CA HIS A 68 0.20 6.98 -2.96
C HIS A 68 -0.49 5.92 -2.08
N ALA A 69 -1.73 5.61 -2.41
CA ALA A 69 -2.58 4.68 -1.69
C ALA A 69 -3.40 3.81 -2.64
N THR A 70 -4.08 2.80 -2.11
CA THR A 70 -5.02 1.94 -2.84
C THR A 70 -6.43 2.17 -2.30
N PHE A 71 -7.38 2.41 -3.20
CA PHE A 71 -8.78 2.62 -2.87
C PHE A 71 -9.61 1.42 -3.33
N PHE A 72 -10.32 0.79 -2.41
CA PHE A 72 -11.23 -0.31 -2.63
C PHE A 72 -12.65 0.25 -2.80
N ILE A 73 -13.13 0.22 -4.02
CA ILE A 73 -14.26 1.03 -4.49
C ILE A 73 -15.58 0.29 -4.36
N ILE A 74 -16.59 0.98 -3.84
CA ILE A 74 -17.99 0.59 -3.96
C ILE A 74 -18.54 1.14 -5.27
N GLY A 75 -18.91 0.25 -6.21
CA GLY A 75 -19.35 0.62 -7.55
C GLY A 75 -20.54 1.59 -7.57
N ARG A 76 -21.54 1.36 -6.70
CA ARG A 76 -22.69 2.28 -6.54
C ARG A 76 -22.27 3.70 -6.14
N GLN A 77 -21.22 3.84 -5.33
CA GLN A 77 -20.70 5.16 -4.95
C GLN A 77 -19.89 5.79 -6.10
N ALA A 78 -19.18 4.97 -6.87
CA ALA A 78 -18.44 5.41 -8.04
C ALA A 78 -19.36 5.96 -9.15
N GLU A 79 -20.47 5.29 -9.44
CA GLU A 79 -21.48 5.77 -10.40
C GLU A 79 -22.01 7.17 -10.03
N LEU A 80 -22.21 7.44 -8.76
CA LEU A 80 -22.68 8.73 -8.27
C LEU A 80 -21.59 9.81 -8.27
N ARG A 81 -20.29 9.42 -8.32
CA ARG A 81 -19.15 10.33 -8.15
C ARG A 81 -18.00 10.05 -9.12
N PRO A 82 -18.27 9.99 -10.43
CA PRO A 82 -17.24 9.65 -11.41
C PRO A 82 -16.05 10.62 -11.36
N ALA A 83 -16.30 11.91 -11.11
CA ALA A 83 -15.23 12.90 -11.00
C ALA A 83 -14.25 12.64 -9.83
N ILE A 84 -14.73 12.03 -8.72
CA ILE A 84 -13.84 11.65 -7.62
C ILE A 84 -13.01 10.42 -8.03
N ILE A 85 -13.58 9.45 -8.72
CA ILE A 85 -12.88 8.28 -9.28
C ILE A 85 -11.76 8.73 -10.25
N GLU A 86 -12.08 9.63 -11.18
CA GLU A 86 -11.08 10.22 -12.08
C GLU A 86 -9.96 10.93 -11.31
N ARG A 87 -10.29 11.70 -10.28
CA ARG A 87 -9.32 12.38 -9.43
C ARG A 87 -8.40 11.41 -8.70
N ILE A 88 -8.92 10.30 -8.14
CA ILE A 88 -8.12 9.25 -7.51
C ILE A 88 -7.10 8.69 -8.53
N TYR A 89 -7.57 8.34 -9.71
CA TYR A 89 -6.75 7.77 -10.79
C TYR A 89 -5.67 8.75 -11.29
N GLN A 90 -6.05 9.99 -11.60
CA GLN A 90 -5.14 11.02 -12.10
C GLN A 90 -4.08 11.43 -11.05
N SER A 91 -4.37 11.23 -9.77
CA SER A 91 -3.41 11.45 -8.68
C SER A 91 -2.45 10.27 -8.47
N GLY A 92 -2.48 9.23 -9.31
CA GLY A 92 -1.55 8.09 -9.27
C GLY A 92 -1.86 7.07 -8.18
N HIS A 93 -3.06 7.08 -7.61
CA HIS A 93 -3.50 6.06 -6.66
C HIS A 93 -4.03 4.82 -7.40
N ALA A 94 -3.97 3.65 -6.76
CA ALA A 94 -4.58 2.43 -7.28
C ALA A 94 -6.07 2.39 -6.94
N LEU A 95 -6.87 1.91 -7.90
CA LEU A 95 -8.31 1.68 -7.76
C LEU A 95 -8.56 0.19 -7.95
N VAL A 96 -9.26 -0.42 -7.02
CA VAL A 96 -9.56 -1.85 -7.00
C VAL A 96 -10.99 -2.11 -6.54
N ILE A 97 -11.47 -3.32 -6.79
CA ILE A 97 -12.86 -3.69 -6.51
C ILE A 97 -13.04 -3.99 -5.02
N HIS A 98 -14.10 -3.38 -4.40
CA HIS A 98 -14.56 -3.79 -3.09
C HIS A 98 -15.90 -4.53 -3.18
N SER A 99 -16.88 -3.92 -3.77
CA SER A 99 -18.23 -4.45 -4.01
C SER A 99 -18.95 -3.47 -4.93
N TYR A 100 -20.04 -3.88 -5.54
CA TYR A 100 -20.96 -2.91 -6.15
C TYR A 100 -21.94 -2.36 -5.12
N SER A 101 -22.59 -3.23 -4.35
CA SER A 101 -23.70 -2.87 -3.44
C SER A 101 -23.28 -2.66 -1.99
N HIS A 102 -22.28 -3.43 -1.53
CA HIS A 102 -21.86 -3.59 -0.14
C HIS A 102 -22.94 -4.14 0.79
N GLU A 103 -23.96 -4.80 0.23
CA GLU A 103 -25.05 -5.41 1.01
C GLU A 103 -24.70 -6.86 1.35
N TYR A 104 -24.20 -7.12 2.54
CA TYR A 104 -23.66 -8.43 2.98
C TYR A 104 -24.65 -9.58 2.74
N ALA A 105 -25.94 -9.38 3.03
CA ALA A 105 -26.95 -10.41 2.86
C ALA A 105 -27.15 -10.80 1.38
N GLU A 106 -26.93 -9.88 0.46
CA GLU A 106 -27.05 -10.09 -0.96
C GLU A 106 -25.77 -10.69 -1.54
N ILE A 107 -24.62 -10.04 -1.32
CA ILE A 107 -23.33 -10.44 -1.92
C ILE A 107 -22.88 -11.82 -1.43
N TYR A 108 -23.16 -12.19 -0.20
CA TYR A 108 -22.77 -13.49 0.37
C TYR A 108 -23.87 -14.55 0.35
N ALA A 109 -24.99 -14.31 -0.31
CA ALA A 109 -26.07 -15.28 -0.47
C ALA A 109 -25.61 -16.53 -1.23
N SER A 110 -24.81 -16.35 -2.28
CA SER A 110 -24.27 -17.44 -3.09
C SER A 110 -22.98 -17.04 -3.84
N PRO A 111 -22.18 -18.02 -4.33
CA PRO A 111 -21.07 -17.73 -5.22
C PRO A 111 -21.44 -16.93 -6.48
N ALA A 112 -22.62 -17.20 -7.04
CA ALA A 112 -23.10 -16.49 -8.24
C ALA A 112 -23.41 -15.02 -7.92
N ALA A 113 -24.09 -14.73 -6.80
CA ALA A 113 -24.40 -13.37 -6.37
C ALA A 113 -23.13 -12.57 -6.11
N LEU A 114 -22.15 -13.17 -5.44
CA LEU A 114 -20.85 -12.55 -5.18
C LEU A 114 -20.11 -12.18 -6.47
N LEU A 115 -20.02 -13.10 -7.43
CA LEU A 115 -19.35 -12.84 -8.71
C LEU A 115 -20.08 -11.80 -9.56
N GLU A 116 -21.41 -11.75 -9.50
CA GLU A 116 -22.20 -10.74 -10.19
C GLU A 116 -21.93 -9.34 -9.60
N ASP A 117 -21.91 -9.20 -8.28
CA ASP A 117 -21.59 -7.95 -7.59
C ASP A 117 -20.18 -7.45 -7.94
N ILE A 118 -19.16 -8.33 -7.92
CA ILE A 118 -17.80 -8.02 -8.33
C ILE A 118 -17.74 -7.53 -9.77
N LYS A 119 -18.35 -8.27 -10.71
CA LYS A 119 -18.38 -7.91 -12.14
C LYS A 119 -19.08 -6.57 -12.38
N LYS A 120 -20.15 -6.30 -11.67
CA LYS A 120 -20.87 -5.04 -11.77
C LYS A 120 -20.00 -3.86 -11.30
N CYS A 121 -19.25 -4.01 -10.21
CA CYS A 121 -18.30 -3.00 -9.78
C CYS A 121 -17.16 -2.81 -10.79
N SER A 122 -16.61 -3.90 -11.33
CA SER A 122 -15.59 -3.85 -12.38
C SER A 122 -16.08 -3.08 -13.61
N ALA A 123 -17.30 -3.36 -14.09
CA ALA A 123 -17.88 -2.67 -15.25
C ALA A 123 -18.06 -1.16 -15.02
N VAL A 124 -18.34 -0.74 -13.79
CA VAL A 124 -18.39 0.69 -13.44
C VAL A 124 -17.01 1.34 -13.58
N LEU A 125 -15.96 0.74 -13.04
CA LEU A 125 -14.60 1.27 -13.15
C LEU A 125 -14.13 1.29 -14.62
N GLU A 126 -14.45 0.25 -15.39
CA GLU A 126 -14.16 0.20 -16.82
C GLU A 126 -14.90 1.31 -17.57
N SER A 127 -16.17 1.56 -17.27
CA SER A 127 -16.96 2.60 -17.93
C SER A 127 -16.46 4.02 -17.67
N ILE A 128 -15.91 4.28 -16.47
CA ILE A 128 -15.43 5.62 -16.08
C ILE A 128 -13.99 5.85 -16.58
N LEU A 129 -13.12 4.85 -16.48
CA LEU A 129 -11.67 5.01 -16.66
C LEU A 129 -11.08 4.15 -17.78
N GLY A 130 -11.83 3.19 -18.33
CA GLY A 130 -11.26 2.12 -19.14
C GLY A 130 -10.33 1.20 -18.34
N LEU A 131 -10.50 1.14 -17.02
CA LEU A 131 -9.63 0.39 -16.11
C LEU A 131 -10.17 -1.01 -15.86
N GLU A 132 -9.37 -2.02 -16.19
CA GLU A 132 -9.59 -3.40 -15.76
C GLU A 132 -8.69 -3.70 -14.55
N THR A 133 -9.24 -4.34 -13.51
CA THR A 133 -8.50 -4.82 -12.35
C THR A 133 -8.98 -6.19 -11.92
N ASP A 134 -8.05 -7.07 -11.57
CA ASP A 134 -8.30 -8.41 -11.03
C ASP A 134 -8.19 -8.45 -9.50
N LEU A 135 -7.85 -7.31 -8.87
CA LEU A 135 -7.69 -7.25 -7.43
C LEU A 135 -9.02 -6.91 -6.75
N TYR A 136 -9.32 -7.64 -5.68
CA TYR A 136 -10.55 -7.55 -4.92
C TYR A 136 -10.29 -7.59 -3.42
N ARG A 137 -11.14 -6.95 -2.64
CA ARG A 137 -11.22 -7.15 -1.18
C ARG A 137 -12.65 -7.49 -0.80
N PHE A 138 -12.81 -8.55 -0.03
CA PHE A 138 -14.11 -8.93 0.51
C PHE A 138 -14.60 -7.90 1.52
N PRO A 139 -15.82 -7.36 1.42
CA PRO A 139 -16.46 -6.61 2.49
C PRO A 139 -16.40 -7.36 3.82
N GLY A 140 -15.79 -6.75 4.85
CA GLY A 140 -15.56 -7.39 6.14
C GLY A 140 -14.40 -8.41 6.18
N GLY A 141 -13.66 -8.58 5.07
CA GLY A 141 -12.53 -9.51 4.96
C GLY A 141 -12.92 -10.95 4.66
N SER A 142 -11.93 -11.77 4.32
CA SER A 142 -12.15 -13.17 3.93
C SER A 142 -12.20 -14.16 5.10
N TYR A 143 -11.81 -13.75 6.30
CA TYR A 143 -11.48 -14.63 7.43
C TYR A 143 -12.65 -15.48 7.97
N SER A 144 -13.88 -14.98 7.89
CA SER A 144 -15.08 -15.66 8.38
C SER A 144 -16.02 -16.16 7.28
N LEU A 145 -15.62 -16.04 6.02
CA LEU A 145 -16.45 -16.44 4.90
C LEU A 145 -16.44 -17.95 4.68
N ARG A 146 -17.54 -18.46 4.12
CA ARG A 146 -17.60 -19.85 3.63
C ARG A 146 -16.55 -20.05 2.55
N GLN A 147 -15.81 -21.15 2.61
CA GLN A 147 -14.70 -21.43 1.70
C GLN A 147 -15.13 -21.41 0.22
N GLU A 148 -16.36 -21.85 -0.08
CA GLU A 148 -16.91 -21.83 -1.45
C GLU A 148 -16.97 -20.43 -2.07
N LEU A 149 -17.20 -19.38 -1.24
CA LEU A 149 -17.21 -17.98 -1.69
C LEU A 149 -15.79 -17.50 -2.02
N VAL A 150 -14.81 -17.88 -1.18
CA VAL A 150 -13.40 -17.54 -1.43
C VAL A 150 -12.89 -18.25 -2.67
N ASP A 151 -13.23 -19.52 -2.83
CA ASP A 151 -12.79 -20.34 -3.97
C ASP A 151 -13.42 -19.89 -5.30
N CYS A 152 -14.68 -19.43 -5.28
CA CYS A 152 -15.31 -18.96 -6.52
C CYS A 152 -14.64 -17.69 -7.05
N VAL A 153 -14.20 -16.76 -6.17
CA VAL A 153 -13.48 -15.55 -6.56
C VAL A 153 -12.14 -15.91 -7.22
N LYS A 154 -11.37 -16.82 -6.61
CA LYS A 154 -10.10 -17.31 -7.19
C LYS A 154 -10.30 -18.01 -8.53
N LYS A 155 -11.31 -18.90 -8.63
CA LYS A 155 -11.63 -19.64 -9.87
C LYS A 155 -12.08 -18.70 -11.00
N ALA A 156 -12.68 -17.56 -10.67
CA ALA A 156 -13.06 -16.54 -11.64
C ALA A 156 -11.87 -15.66 -12.09
N GLY A 157 -10.66 -15.90 -11.58
CA GLY A 157 -9.45 -15.18 -11.96
C GLY A 157 -9.13 -13.95 -11.11
N TYR A 158 -9.93 -13.66 -10.09
CA TYR A 158 -9.64 -12.55 -9.18
C TYR A 158 -8.64 -12.94 -8.10
N ARG A 159 -7.70 -12.03 -7.81
CA ARG A 159 -6.85 -12.03 -6.62
C ARG A 159 -7.54 -11.26 -5.52
N TYR A 160 -7.41 -11.66 -4.27
CA TYR A 160 -7.93 -10.86 -3.18
C TYR A 160 -6.83 -10.56 -2.15
N VAL A 161 -7.04 -9.49 -1.39
CA VAL A 161 -6.14 -9.05 -0.34
C VAL A 161 -6.94 -8.57 0.88
N ASP A 162 -6.61 -9.12 2.03
CA ASP A 162 -7.05 -8.62 3.33
C ASP A 162 -6.05 -7.59 3.88
N TRP A 163 -6.08 -7.34 5.17
CA TRP A 163 -5.17 -6.44 5.86
C TRP A 163 -4.51 -7.14 7.06
N ASN A 164 -3.38 -6.62 7.50
CA ASN A 164 -2.69 -7.07 8.69
C ASN A 164 -2.48 -5.96 9.74
N ALA A 165 -3.06 -4.80 9.48
CA ALA A 165 -3.12 -3.66 10.38
C ALA A 165 -4.42 -2.88 10.15
N SER A 166 -4.97 -2.25 11.19
CA SER A 166 -6.19 -1.44 11.11
C SER A 166 -6.06 -0.19 11.95
N CYS A 167 -6.55 0.95 11.46
CA CYS A 167 -6.73 2.13 12.30
C CYS A 167 -8.01 2.06 13.16
N ARG A 168 -8.86 1.05 12.93
CA ARG A 168 -10.09 0.75 13.68
C ARG A 168 -11.18 1.82 13.58
N ASP A 169 -11.16 2.62 12.52
CA ASP A 169 -12.12 3.71 12.31
C ASP A 169 -13.55 3.24 12.01
N ALA A 170 -13.74 2.00 11.58
CA ALA A 170 -15.04 1.36 11.46
C ALA A 170 -15.43 0.53 12.69
N GLU A 171 -14.46 0.19 13.57
CA GLU A 171 -14.67 -0.67 14.72
C GLU A 171 -15.00 0.11 16.00
N ILE A 172 -14.45 1.32 16.15
CA ILE A 172 -14.61 2.15 17.35
C ILE A 172 -15.46 3.38 17.01
N PRO A 173 -16.76 3.39 17.30
CA PRO A 173 -17.61 4.54 17.05
C PRO A 173 -17.09 5.80 17.75
N GLY A 174 -16.92 6.88 17.00
CA GLY A 174 -16.49 8.16 17.56
C GLY A 174 -15.01 8.24 17.98
N ALA A 175 -14.18 7.25 17.61
CA ALA A 175 -12.76 7.27 17.95
C ALA A 175 -12.10 8.58 17.50
N SER A 176 -11.33 9.18 18.42
CA SER A 176 -10.57 10.40 18.15
C SER A 176 -9.43 10.13 17.18
N PRO A 177 -8.91 11.15 16.49
CA PRO A 177 -7.75 11.01 15.62
C PRO A 177 -6.52 10.37 16.28
N ASP A 178 -6.31 10.65 17.58
CA ASP A 178 -5.20 10.06 18.35
C ASP A 178 -5.42 8.58 18.67
N GLU A 179 -6.65 8.14 18.89
CA GLU A 179 -6.97 6.72 19.06
C GLU A 179 -6.79 5.95 17.76
N LEU A 180 -7.24 6.51 16.62
CA LEU A 180 -7.04 5.94 15.30
C LEU A 180 -5.53 5.84 14.96
N PHE A 181 -4.77 6.88 15.27
CA PHE A 181 -3.31 6.84 15.10
C PHE A 181 -2.65 5.73 15.94
N ARG A 182 -3.02 5.62 17.23
CA ARG A 182 -2.47 4.55 18.09
C ARG A 182 -2.84 3.18 17.55
N ALA A 183 -4.07 2.95 17.13
CA ALA A 183 -4.47 1.70 16.53
C ALA A 183 -3.67 1.38 15.26
N ALA A 184 -3.53 2.33 14.34
CA ALA A 184 -2.73 2.16 13.13
C ALA A 184 -1.27 1.80 13.43
N ARG A 185 -0.68 2.35 14.50
CA ARG A 185 0.70 2.09 14.94
C ARG A 185 0.85 0.71 15.59
N ASP A 186 -0.11 0.30 16.39
CA ASP A 186 0.03 -0.82 17.34
C ASP A 186 -0.54 -2.15 16.80
N THR A 187 -1.39 -2.12 15.75
CA THR A 187 -2.05 -3.32 15.18
C THR A 187 -1.23 -4.12 14.14
N PRO A 188 -0.14 -3.64 13.49
CA PRO A 188 0.54 -4.44 12.49
C PRO A 188 1.05 -5.77 13.05
N ALA A 189 0.55 -6.88 12.48
CA ALA A 189 1.00 -8.24 12.80
C ALA A 189 2.38 -8.54 12.18
N ASP A 190 2.62 -8.04 10.96
CA ASP A 190 3.90 -8.07 10.27
C ASP A 190 4.39 -6.64 10.05
N ARG A 191 5.57 -6.32 10.59
CA ARG A 191 6.18 -4.99 10.48
C ARG A 191 7.12 -4.83 9.29
N SER A 192 7.35 -5.87 8.51
CA SER A 192 8.12 -5.78 7.26
C SER A 192 7.23 -5.33 6.10
N ARG A 193 5.98 -5.79 6.07
CA ARG A 193 4.98 -5.47 5.06
C ARG A 193 3.63 -5.19 5.71
N ILE A 194 3.23 -3.94 5.75
CA ILE A 194 1.97 -3.50 6.37
C ILE A 194 0.93 -3.23 5.28
N VAL A 195 -0.22 -3.87 5.39
CA VAL A 195 -1.45 -3.51 4.66
C VAL A 195 -2.39 -2.89 5.69
N LEU A 196 -2.45 -1.56 5.73
CA LEU A 196 -3.19 -0.80 6.72
C LEU A 196 -4.61 -0.49 6.21
N LEU A 197 -5.61 -1.00 6.93
CA LEU A 197 -7.02 -0.72 6.68
C LEU A 197 -7.43 0.62 7.27
N LEU A 198 -7.99 1.46 6.43
CA LEU A 198 -8.72 2.69 6.73
C LEU A 198 -10.01 2.72 5.87
N HIS A 199 -10.89 3.66 6.12
CA HIS A 199 -12.12 3.83 5.34
C HIS A 199 -12.26 5.28 4.84
N ASP A 200 -12.74 5.43 3.59
CA ASP A 200 -13.05 6.73 2.99
C ASP A 200 -14.54 6.89 2.62
N GLY A 201 -15.37 6.01 3.14
CA GLY A 201 -16.82 6.18 3.13
C GLY A 201 -17.25 7.49 3.80
N ALA A 202 -18.56 7.79 3.79
CA ALA A 202 -19.09 9.04 4.33
C ALA A 202 -18.80 9.19 5.84
N HIS A 203 -18.56 10.45 6.26
CA HIS A 203 -18.43 10.85 7.68
C HIS A 203 -17.18 10.27 8.40
N ARG A 204 -16.04 10.16 7.71
CA ARG A 204 -14.76 9.70 8.28
C ARG A 204 -13.76 10.84 8.56
N GLN A 205 -14.24 11.98 9.05
CA GLN A 205 -13.40 13.18 9.30
C GLN A 205 -12.26 12.90 10.27
N ASN A 206 -12.46 12.04 11.28
CA ASN A 206 -11.42 11.66 12.22
C ASN A 206 -10.32 10.81 11.56
N THR A 207 -10.67 9.99 10.57
CA THR A 207 -9.69 9.28 9.73
C THR A 207 -8.83 10.27 8.94
N VAL A 208 -9.45 11.25 8.31
CA VAL A 208 -8.74 12.35 7.61
C VAL A 208 -7.77 13.06 8.57
N ALA A 209 -8.24 13.43 9.77
CA ALA A 209 -7.44 14.13 10.76
C ALA A 209 -6.28 13.29 11.30
N ALA A 210 -6.44 11.96 11.42
CA ALA A 210 -5.39 11.03 11.85
C ALA A 210 -4.35 10.76 10.76
N LEU A 211 -4.74 10.81 9.48
CA LEU A 211 -3.96 10.30 8.36
C LEU A 211 -2.57 10.94 8.25
N LYS A 212 -2.48 12.24 8.37
CA LYS A 212 -1.19 12.96 8.30
C LYS A 212 -0.19 12.49 9.37
N LYS A 213 -0.67 12.27 10.59
CA LYS A 213 0.15 11.74 11.70
C LYS A 213 0.57 10.30 11.46
N ILE A 214 -0.32 9.46 10.90
CA ILE A 214 -0.03 8.08 10.50
C ILE A 214 1.08 8.05 9.45
N ILE A 215 0.94 8.83 8.37
CA ILE A 215 1.92 8.86 7.28
C ILE A 215 3.29 9.29 7.79
N ARG A 216 3.36 10.38 8.56
CA ARG A 216 4.63 10.89 9.10
C ARG A 216 5.32 9.90 10.02
N TYR A 217 4.58 9.24 10.90
CA TYR A 217 5.12 8.19 11.75
C TYR A 217 5.78 7.09 10.94
N TYR A 218 5.13 6.55 9.92
CA TYR A 218 5.69 5.48 9.10
C TYR A 218 6.87 5.93 8.24
N LYS A 219 6.88 7.18 7.75
CA LYS A 219 8.05 7.78 7.09
C LYS A 219 9.25 7.85 8.05
N GLU A 220 9.06 8.32 9.27
CA GLU A 220 10.10 8.39 10.31
C GLU A 220 10.63 7.02 10.70
N GLN A 221 9.80 5.97 10.61
CA GLN A 221 10.21 4.58 10.81
C GLN A 221 10.90 3.96 9.58
N GLY A 222 11.08 4.69 8.49
CA GLY A 222 11.76 4.26 7.28
C GLY A 222 10.94 3.34 6.38
N TYR A 223 9.60 3.43 6.41
CA TYR A 223 8.74 2.68 5.51
C TYR A 223 8.63 3.34 4.14
N GLU A 224 8.67 2.52 3.11
CA GLU A 224 8.34 2.89 1.74
C GLU A 224 6.83 2.72 1.51
N PHE A 225 6.18 3.78 1.02
CA PHE A 225 4.75 3.76 0.69
C PHE A 225 4.55 3.21 -0.72
N ARG A 226 3.70 2.20 -0.85
CA ARG A 226 3.41 1.52 -2.12
C ARG A 226 1.91 1.34 -2.32
N THR A 227 1.50 1.14 -3.57
CA THR A 227 0.16 0.68 -3.96
C THR A 227 0.14 -0.83 -4.16
N LEU A 228 -1.02 -1.46 -3.96
CA LEU A 228 -1.25 -2.88 -4.22
C LEU A 228 -1.37 -3.16 -5.73
#